data_02b337ed4192ea8badbaedb02a1b64e3
#
_entry.id   02b337ed4192ea8badbaedb02a1b64e3
#
_cell.length_a   1.000
_cell.length_b   1.000
_cell.length_c   1.000
_cell.angle_alpha   90.00
_cell.angle_beta   90.00
_cell.angle_gamma   90.00
#
_symmetry.space_group_name_H-M   'P 1'
#
loop_
_entity.id
_entity.type
_entity.pdbx_description
1 polymer ?
#
loop_
_entity_poly.entity_id
_entity_poly.type
_entity_poly.pdbx_seq_one_letter_code
_entity_poly.pdbx_strand_id
1 'polypeptide(L)'
;MSFSPDQQAQELTFGGVASGKTRVLDLSYAISDKLVPWPGDASWFAAKTNATVERDGYFTRSFWMLEHYGTHLDAPIHFPPGKMTVDQIPAKKLFGPAVVFDVRTEAGKDADYQLTTGKVADWERKHGRVPEGAIVLLRTGWTTRWPDVQRYRNSDAQGKMHFPGYSAAAAKVLLERGVSGLGSDTLSADPGNSGDFPVHHLVLGAGVYLLENLTDLSEVPETAAFLVVAPIKLEGGSGGPVRVFALLP
;
A
#
# COMPACT_ATOMS: atom_id res chain seq x y z
N MET A 1 19.78 4.99 -26.26
CA MET A 1 20.19 5.87 -25.13
C MET A 1 19.26 5.50 -23.99
N SER A 2 19.77 4.88 -22.92
CA SER A 2 18.98 4.61 -21.71
C SER A 2 19.05 5.85 -20.84
N PHE A 3 17.91 6.47 -20.59
CA PHE A 3 17.81 7.56 -19.63
C PHE A 3 18.05 7.01 -18.21
N SER A 4 18.64 7.84 -17.33
CA SER A 4 18.73 7.51 -15.90
C SER A 4 17.32 7.49 -15.29
N PRO A 5 17.09 6.74 -14.17
CA PRO A 5 15.80 6.72 -13.48
C PRO A 5 15.26 8.14 -13.13
N ASP A 6 16.17 9.07 -12.81
CA ASP A 6 15.83 10.47 -12.52
C ASP A 6 15.36 11.23 -13.77
N GLN A 7 15.91 10.92 -14.95
CA GLN A 7 15.47 11.54 -16.22
C GLN A 7 14.12 11.02 -16.67
N GLN A 8 13.79 9.74 -16.43
CA GLN A 8 12.48 9.17 -16.76
C GLN A 8 11.39 9.69 -15.82
N ALA A 9 11.69 9.89 -14.52
CA ALA A 9 10.76 10.51 -13.57
C ALA A 9 10.48 11.99 -13.88
N GLN A 10 11.42 12.72 -14.51
CA GLN A 10 11.25 14.13 -14.90
C GLN A 10 10.30 14.30 -16.11
N GLU A 11 10.04 13.26 -16.90
CA GLU A 11 9.10 13.33 -18.04
C GLU A 11 7.64 13.06 -17.64
N LEU A 12 7.38 12.55 -16.42
CA LEU A 12 6.04 12.37 -15.88
C LEU A 12 5.45 13.72 -15.46
N THR A 13 4.90 14.45 -16.45
CA THR A 13 4.31 15.77 -16.23
C THR A 13 2.78 15.68 -16.17
N PHE A 14 2.13 16.64 -15.50
CA PHE A 14 0.67 16.81 -15.60
C PHE A 14 0.20 16.96 -17.05
N GLY A 15 1.00 17.56 -17.92
CA GLY A 15 0.77 17.63 -19.36
C GLY A 15 0.79 16.25 -20.03
N GLY A 16 1.60 15.32 -19.54
CA GLY A 16 1.63 13.93 -19.99
C GLY A 16 0.31 13.21 -19.67
N VAL A 17 -0.22 13.38 -18.47
CA VAL A 17 -1.54 12.83 -18.09
C VAL A 17 -2.64 13.44 -18.97
N ALA A 18 -2.68 14.76 -19.11
CA ALA A 18 -3.70 15.46 -19.89
C ALA A 18 -3.66 15.09 -21.38
N SER A 19 -2.48 14.80 -21.95
CA SER A 19 -2.30 14.39 -23.34
C SER A 19 -2.43 12.87 -23.57
N GLY A 20 -2.64 12.08 -22.53
CA GLY A 20 -2.70 10.62 -22.60
C GLY A 20 -1.35 9.92 -22.85
N LYS A 21 -0.24 10.65 -22.78
CA LYS A 21 1.11 10.08 -22.89
C LYS A 21 1.54 9.36 -21.61
N THR A 22 1.07 9.84 -20.44
CA THR A 22 1.27 9.19 -19.14
C THR A 22 0.05 8.35 -18.80
N ARG A 23 0.23 7.05 -18.64
CA ARG A 23 -0.83 6.15 -18.18
C ARG A 23 -1.03 6.33 -16.68
N VAL A 24 -2.28 6.26 -16.24
CA VAL A 24 -2.62 6.30 -14.81
C VAL A 24 -3.28 4.97 -14.43
N LEU A 25 -2.69 4.27 -13.48
CA LEU A 25 -3.30 3.08 -12.88
C LEU A 25 -3.88 3.44 -11.50
N ASP A 26 -5.06 2.92 -11.20
CA ASP A 26 -5.66 2.98 -9.86
C ASP A 26 -5.32 1.68 -9.11
N LEU A 27 -4.55 1.80 -8.06
CA LEU A 27 -4.07 0.68 -7.26
C LEU A 27 -4.94 0.45 -6.01
N SER A 28 -6.22 0.82 -6.05
CA SER A 28 -7.12 0.80 -4.90
C SER A 28 -8.40 0.03 -5.16
N TYR A 29 -8.84 -0.78 -4.20
CA TYR A 29 -10.12 -1.46 -4.28
C TYR A 29 -11.30 -0.51 -3.98
N ALA A 30 -12.42 -0.70 -4.69
CA ALA A 30 -13.66 0.00 -4.37
C ALA A 30 -14.17 -0.48 -3.00
N ILE A 31 -14.48 0.47 -2.11
CA ILE A 31 -14.94 0.17 -0.76
C ILE A 31 -16.36 -0.40 -0.80
N SER A 32 -16.54 -1.58 -0.20
CA SER A 32 -17.81 -2.27 -0.05
C SER A 32 -17.74 -3.25 1.12
N ASP A 33 -18.89 -3.83 1.49
CA ASP A 33 -19.01 -4.89 2.50
C ASP A 33 -18.38 -6.24 2.08
N LYS A 34 -17.90 -6.33 0.83
CA LYS A 34 -17.29 -7.54 0.26
C LYS A 34 -15.77 -7.57 0.34
N LEU A 35 -15.15 -6.54 0.90
CA LEU A 35 -13.70 -6.50 1.06
C LEU A 35 -13.27 -7.46 2.19
N VAL A 36 -12.01 -7.89 2.14
CA VAL A 36 -11.44 -8.77 3.16
C VAL A 36 -11.08 -7.96 4.41
N PRO A 37 -11.77 -8.17 5.56
CA PRO A 37 -11.43 -7.47 6.80
C PRO A 37 -10.29 -8.19 7.54
N TRP A 38 -9.67 -7.50 8.48
CA TRP A 38 -8.78 -8.13 9.46
C TRP A 38 -9.58 -9.12 10.33
N PRO A 39 -9.00 -10.27 10.77
CA PRO A 39 -9.70 -11.21 11.65
C PRO A 39 -10.10 -10.59 12.99
N GLY A 40 -11.30 -10.90 13.46
CA GLY A 40 -11.80 -10.44 14.76
C GLY A 40 -12.69 -9.20 14.73
N ASP A 41 -12.68 -8.44 13.63
CA ASP A 41 -13.59 -7.31 13.49
C ASP A 41 -15.03 -7.79 13.26
N ALA A 42 -15.96 -7.33 14.11
CA ALA A 42 -17.37 -7.71 14.05
C ALA A 42 -18.17 -6.91 13.02
N SER A 43 -17.75 -5.68 12.70
CA SER A 43 -18.38 -4.78 11.75
C SER A 43 -17.33 -3.86 11.15
N TRP A 44 -17.15 -3.89 9.84
CA TRP A 44 -16.11 -3.15 9.14
C TRP A 44 -16.62 -2.09 8.16
N PHE A 45 -17.84 -2.29 7.62
CA PHE A 45 -18.46 -1.35 6.70
C PHE A 45 -19.97 -1.44 6.77
N ALA A 46 -20.63 -0.30 6.79
CA ALA A 46 -22.09 -0.18 6.61
C ALA A 46 -22.41 1.09 5.84
N ALA A 47 -23.42 1.03 4.98
CA ALA A 47 -23.86 2.19 4.22
C ALA A 47 -25.41 2.25 4.19
N LYS A 48 -25.95 3.48 4.25
CA LYS A 48 -27.39 3.76 4.20
C LYS A 48 -27.66 4.79 3.13
N THR A 49 -28.63 4.51 2.25
CA THR A 49 -29.15 5.51 1.30
C THR A 49 -30.05 6.49 2.05
N ASN A 50 -29.73 7.77 1.99
CA ASN A 50 -30.49 8.85 2.64
C ASN A 50 -31.46 9.51 1.67
N ALA A 51 -31.05 9.71 0.40
CA ALA A 51 -31.87 10.27 -0.66
C ALA A 51 -31.66 9.54 -1.98
N THR A 52 -32.68 9.49 -2.84
CA THR A 52 -32.62 8.93 -4.19
C THR A 52 -33.04 9.97 -5.23
N VAL A 53 -32.57 9.84 -6.46
CA VAL A 53 -32.89 10.79 -7.54
C VAL A 53 -34.38 10.84 -7.79
N GLU A 54 -35.05 9.69 -7.77
CA GLU A 54 -36.49 9.55 -8.08
C GLU A 54 -37.35 10.24 -7.02
N ARG A 55 -37.00 10.18 -5.74
CA ARG A 55 -37.77 10.73 -4.63
C ARG A 55 -37.41 12.18 -4.31
N ASP A 56 -36.11 12.50 -4.33
CA ASP A 56 -35.54 13.71 -3.74
C ASP A 56 -34.85 14.62 -4.76
N GLY A 57 -34.71 14.16 -6.02
CA GLY A 57 -33.98 14.88 -7.08
C GLY A 57 -32.46 14.81 -6.99
N TYR A 58 -31.91 14.13 -6.00
CA TYR A 58 -30.48 13.91 -5.82
C TYR A 58 -30.23 12.60 -5.07
N PHE A 59 -28.98 12.11 -5.12
CA PHE A 59 -28.59 10.86 -4.45
C PHE A 59 -27.54 11.13 -3.37
N THR A 60 -27.80 10.66 -2.12
CA THR A 60 -26.82 10.68 -1.02
C THR A 60 -26.85 9.40 -0.20
N ARG A 61 -25.69 9.08 0.35
CA ARG A 61 -25.51 7.99 1.30
C ARG A 61 -24.70 8.48 2.49
N SER A 62 -24.97 7.94 3.66
CA SER A 62 -24.04 7.92 4.79
C SER A 62 -23.38 6.54 4.87
N PHE A 63 -22.16 6.51 5.39
CA PHE A 63 -21.45 5.25 5.64
C PHE A 63 -20.66 5.32 6.93
N TRP A 64 -20.41 4.16 7.49
CA TRP A 64 -19.51 3.90 8.58
C TRP A 64 -18.51 2.83 8.14
N MET A 65 -17.26 2.96 8.54
CA MET A 65 -16.23 1.96 8.28
C MET A 65 -15.08 2.08 9.28
N LEU A 66 -14.32 1.00 9.40
CA LEU A 66 -13.03 1.04 10.09
C LEU A 66 -12.02 1.85 9.27
N GLU A 67 -11.09 2.55 9.96
CA GLU A 67 -10.01 3.29 9.30
C GLU A 67 -9.09 2.36 8.48
N HIS A 68 -8.83 1.15 9.01
CA HIS A 68 -7.98 0.13 8.40
C HIS A 68 -8.81 -0.93 7.64
N TYR A 69 -9.43 -0.52 6.54
CA TYR A 69 -10.31 -1.39 5.76
C TYR A 69 -10.16 -1.16 4.25
N GLY A 70 -10.03 -2.27 3.48
CA GLY A 70 -9.76 -2.21 2.05
C GLY A 70 -8.34 -1.70 1.77
N THR A 71 -8.15 -1.00 0.66
CA THR A 71 -6.89 -0.29 0.40
C THR A 71 -6.81 0.91 1.32
N HIS A 72 -5.84 0.91 2.23
CA HIS A 72 -5.71 1.94 3.26
C HIS A 72 -4.26 2.32 3.51
N LEU A 73 -4.09 3.42 4.22
CA LEU A 73 -2.82 3.92 4.72
C LEU A 73 -2.82 3.82 6.25
N ASP A 74 -1.75 3.26 6.82
CA ASP A 74 -1.46 3.34 8.24
C ASP A 74 -0.61 4.55 8.53
N ALA A 75 -1.12 5.45 9.36
CA ALA A 75 -0.35 6.58 9.85
C ALA A 75 0.62 6.17 10.97
N PRO A 76 1.72 6.92 11.17
CA PRO A 76 2.71 6.60 12.20
C PRO A 76 2.15 6.36 13.61
N ILE A 77 1.03 6.99 13.97
CA ILE A 77 0.36 6.83 15.29
C ILE A 77 -0.28 5.44 15.48
N HIS A 78 -0.51 4.67 14.40
CA HIS A 78 -1.24 3.41 14.48
C HIS A 78 -0.65 2.41 15.48
N PHE A 79 0.68 2.35 15.61
CA PHE A 79 1.35 1.48 16.58
C PHE A 79 1.99 2.24 17.73
N PRO A 80 3.02 3.08 17.53
CA PRO A 80 3.66 3.77 18.65
C PRO A 80 2.91 5.06 19.02
N PRO A 81 2.66 5.30 20.33
CA PRO A 81 1.96 6.51 20.77
C PRO A 81 2.75 7.78 20.46
N GLY A 82 2.06 8.90 20.31
CA GLY A 82 2.65 10.23 20.13
C GLY A 82 3.27 10.48 18.75
N LYS A 83 2.98 9.65 17.77
CA LYS A 83 3.40 9.85 16.37
C LYS A 83 2.34 10.60 15.57
N MET A 84 2.67 10.95 14.32
CA MET A 84 1.77 11.68 13.42
C MET A 84 0.51 10.89 13.10
N THR A 85 -0.62 11.56 13.15
CA THR A 85 -1.91 11.10 12.64
C THR A 85 -2.00 11.28 11.12
N VAL A 86 -2.99 10.68 10.46
CA VAL A 86 -3.09 10.69 8.99
C VAL A 86 -3.21 12.11 8.43
N ASP A 87 -3.91 13.00 9.11
CA ASP A 87 -4.06 14.42 8.74
C ASP A 87 -2.77 15.25 8.88
N GLN A 88 -1.81 14.77 9.68
CA GLN A 88 -0.53 15.42 9.95
C GLN A 88 0.59 14.99 8.99
N ILE A 89 0.38 13.92 8.18
CA ILE A 89 1.38 13.48 7.22
C ILE A 89 1.67 14.61 6.22
N PRO A 90 2.95 15.05 6.09
CA PRO A 90 3.30 16.10 5.15
C PRO A 90 2.93 15.73 3.72
N ALA A 91 2.19 16.58 3.01
CA ALA A 91 1.70 16.29 1.67
C ALA A 91 2.81 15.85 0.70
N LYS A 92 4.02 16.39 0.82
CA LYS A 92 5.15 16.00 -0.04
C LYS A 92 5.54 14.52 0.12
N LYS A 93 5.29 13.89 1.28
CA LYS A 93 5.55 12.46 1.50
C LYS A 93 4.55 11.53 0.78
N LEU A 94 3.41 12.09 0.36
CA LEU A 94 2.36 11.36 -0.35
C LEU A 94 2.61 11.29 -1.88
N PHE A 95 3.74 11.81 -2.33
CA PHE A 95 4.18 11.85 -3.72
C PHE A 95 5.62 11.34 -3.78
N GLY A 96 5.91 10.37 -4.64
CA GLY A 96 7.28 9.87 -4.75
C GLY A 96 7.49 8.88 -5.89
N PRO A 97 8.75 8.66 -6.28
CA PRO A 97 9.08 7.63 -7.25
C PRO A 97 8.69 6.26 -6.69
N ALA A 98 8.10 5.42 -7.55
CA ALA A 98 7.81 4.03 -7.21
C ALA A 98 9.07 3.18 -7.30
N VAL A 99 9.27 2.34 -6.29
CA VAL A 99 10.25 1.26 -6.30
C VAL A 99 9.49 -0.04 -6.06
N VAL A 100 9.53 -0.98 -7.00
CA VAL A 100 8.81 -2.25 -6.88
C VAL A 100 9.78 -3.41 -6.69
N PHE A 101 9.61 -4.14 -5.59
CA PHE A 101 10.26 -5.43 -5.37
C PHE A 101 9.31 -6.54 -5.81
N ASP A 102 9.62 -7.18 -6.93
CA ASP A 102 8.86 -8.31 -7.43
C ASP A 102 9.32 -9.60 -6.75
N VAL A 103 8.45 -10.16 -5.93
CA VAL A 103 8.69 -11.41 -5.18
C VAL A 103 7.63 -12.47 -5.49
N ARG A 104 6.91 -12.33 -6.62
CA ARG A 104 5.84 -13.29 -7.00
C ARG A 104 6.34 -14.73 -7.12
N THR A 105 7.56 -14.92 -7.58
CA THR A 105 8.15 -16.25 -7.72
C THR A 105 8.43 -16.89 -6.36
N GLU A 106 8.98 -16.12 -5.43
CA GLU A 106 9.27 -16.54 -4.06
C GLU A 106 7.96 -16.77 -3.28
N ALA A 107 7.06 -15.81 -3.31
CA ALA A 107 5.76 -15.85 -2.66
C ALA A 107 4.86 -17.01 -3.17
N GLY A 108 5.00 -17.38 -4.44
CA GLY A 108 4.31 -18.52 -5.03
C GLY A 108 4.80 -19.88 -4.52
N LYS A 109 6.03 -19.93 -3.98
CA LYS A 109 6.63 -21.16 -3.41
C LYS A 109 6.49 -21.21 -1.89
N ASP A 110 6.48 -20.05 -1.25
CA ASP A 110 6.42 -19.90 0.21
C ASP A 110 5.47 -18.75 0.56
N ALA A 111 4.32 -19.09 1.13
CA ALA A 111 3.33 -18.11 1.57
C ALA A 111 3.85 -17.23 2.72
N ASP A 112 4.83 -17.67 3.48
CA ASP A 112 5.45 -16.93 4.58
C ASP A 112 6.73 -16.18 4.16
N TYR A 113 6.93 -16.05 2.84
CA TYR A 113 8.10 -15.34 2.32
C TYR A 113 8.18 -13.90 2.85
N GLN A 114 9.39 -13.53 3.22
CA GLN A 114 9.69 -12.16 3.66
C GLN A 114 10.71 -11.52 2.71
N LEU A 115 10.46 -10.28 2.28
CA LEU A 115 11.46 -9.52 1.54
C LEU A 115 12.78 -9.51 2.31
N THR A 116 13.85 -9.98 1.69
CA THR A 116 15.17 -10.08 2.32
C THR A 116 16.05 -8.87 2.00
N THR A 117 17.05 -8.60 2.84
CA THR A 117 18.10 -7.61 2.54
C THR A 117 18.89 -7.96 1.28
N GLY A 118 19.06 -9.26 1.00
CA GLY A 118 19.70 -9.73 -0.24
C GLY A 118 18.90 -9.31 -1.48
N LYS A 119 17.57 -9.46 -1.46
CA LYS A 119 16.71 -9.02 -2.57
C LYS A 119 16.77 -7.50 -2.77
N VAL A 120 16.86 -6.72 -1.67
CA VAL A 120 17.06 -5.26 -1.75
C VAL A 120 18.41 -4.95 -2.42
N ALA A 121 19.49 -5.60 -1.99
CA ALA A 121 20.82 -5.39 -2.58
C ALA A 121 20.87 -5.81 -4.07
N ASP A 122 20.18 -6.90 -4.45
CA ASP A 122 20.08 -7.36 -5.84
C ASP A 122 19.36 -6.34 -6.72
N TRP A 123 18.26 -5.78 -6.21
CA TRP A 123 17.54 -4.72 -6.88
C TRP A 123 18.42 -3.47 -7.06
N GLU A 124 19.13 -3.04 -5.99
CA GLU A 124 20.03 -1.88 -6.05
C GLU A 124 21.20 -2.09 -7.01
N ARG A 125 21.72 -3.31 -7.16
CA ARG A 125 22.75 -3.60 -8.17
C ARG A 125 22.23 -3.43 -9.60
N LYS A 126 20.95 -3.73 -9.83
CA LYS A 126 20.34 -3.66 -11.16
C LYS A 126 19.89 -2.24 -11.51
N HIS A 127 19.37 -1.49 -10.54
CA HIS A 127 18.66 -0.25 -10.79
C HIS A 127 19.31 1.00 -10.16
N GLY A 128 20.34 0.82 -9.36
CA GLY A 128 20.90 1.88 -8.53
C GLY A 128 20.27 1.93 -7.14
N ARG A 129 20.80 2.76 -6.27
CA ARG A 129 20.33 2.91 -4.89
C ARG A 129 18.85 3.34 -4.87
N VAL A 130 18.07 2.77 -3.97
CA VAL A 130 16.69 3.21 -3.72
C VAL A 130 16.67 4.72 -3.45
N PRO A 131 15.92 5.53 -4.24
CA PRO A 131 15.93 6.98 -4.09
C PRO A 131 15.33 7.43 -2.75
N GLU A 132 15.84 8.52 -2.21
CA GLU A 132 15.22 9.19 -1.07
C GLU A 132 13.82 9.69 -1.44
N GLY A 133 12.88 9.56 -0.52
CA GLY A 133 11.47 9.91 -0.76
C GLY A 133 10.69 8.88 -1.59
N ALA A 134 11.31 7.76 -1.99
CA ALA A 134 10.59 6.71 -2.70
C ALA A 134 9.44 6.13 -1.88
N ILE A 135 8.41 5.66 -2.59
CA ILE A 135 7.34 4.83 -2.05
C ILE A 135 7.59 3.42 -2.60
N VAL A 136 7.91 2.51 -1.70
CA VAL A 136 8.31 1.14 -2.03
C VAL A 136 7.10 0.23 -2.05
N LEU A 137 6.95 -0.59 -3.08
CA LEU A 137 5.87 -1.56 -3.23
C LEU A 137 6.44 -2.98 -3.25
N LEU A 138 5.88 -3.85 -2.44
CA LEU A 138 6.13 -5.28 -2.46
C LEU A 138 5.05 -5.95 -3.32
N ARG A 139 5.42 -6.43 -4.50
CA ARG A 139 4.55 -7.13 -5.43
C ARG A 139 4.64 -8.64 -5.19
N THR A 140 3.65 -9.19 -4.53
CA THR A 140 3.60 -10.62 -4.17
C THR A 140 2.71 -11.44 -5.09
N GLY A 141 1.79 -10.79 -5.85
CA GLY A 141 0.76 -11.44 -6.66
C GLY A 141 -0.40 -11.98 -5.82
N TRP A 142 -0.51 -11.57 -4.56
CA TRP A 142 -1.53 -12.04 -3.63
C TRP A 142 -2.94 -11.65 -4.06
N THR A 143 -3.07 -10.58 -4.83
CA THR A 143 -4.32 -10.06 -5.39
C THR A 143 -5.13 -11.09 -6.18
N THR A 144 -4.49 -12.14 -6.73
CA THR A 144 -5.19 -13.25 -7.40
C THR A 144 -6.12 -14.04 -6.49
N ARG A 145 -6.04 -13.83 -5.18
CA ARG A 145 -6.87 -14.45 -4.15
C ARG A 145 -8.05 -13.58 -3.70
N TRP A 146 -8.01 -12.29 -4.08
CA TRP A 146 -9.06 -11.31 -3.75
C TRP A 146 -10.32 -11.53 -4.60
N PRO A 147 -11.55 -11.33 -4.09
CA PRO A 147 -11.94 -10.96 -2.73
C PRO A 147 -12.32 -12.16 -1.85
N ASP A 148 -11.83 -13.34 -2.15
CA ASP A 148 -12.10 -14.55 -1.37
C ASP A 148 -11.40 -14.46 -0.01
N VAL A 149 -12.17 -14.25 1.07
CA VAL A 149 -11.66 -14.07 2.43
C VAL A 149 -10.78 -15.23 2.89
N GLN A 150 -11.19 -16.47 2.62
CA GLN A 150 -10.46 -17.66 3.05
C GLN A 150 -9.13 -17.81 2.30
N ARG A 151 -9.16 -17.62 0.99
CA ARG A 151 -7.96 -17.67 0.16
C ARG A 151 -7.01 -16.51 0.43
N TYR A 152 -7.55 -15.30 0.66
CA TYR A 152 -6.73 -14.09 0.86
C TYR A 152 -6.03 -14.09 2.21
N ARG A 153 -6.76 -14.45 3.29
CA ARG A 153 -6.19 -14.65 4.62
C ARG A 153 -5.27 -15.85 4.68
N ASN A 154 -5.61 -16.92 3.93
CA ASN A 154 -4.87 -18.17 3.89
C ASN A 154 -4.56 -18.71 5.30
N SER A 155 -5.59 -18.73 6.17
CA SER A 155 -5.41 -19.14 7.56
C SER A 155 -5.30 -20.65 7.69
N ASP A 156 -4.42 -21.11 8.60
CA ASP A 156 -4.31 -22.49 9.00
C ASP A 156 -5.47 -22.93 9.96
N ALA A 157 -5.43 -24.17 10.41
CA ALA A 157 -6.45 -24.72 11.31
C ALA A 157 -6.47 -24.04 12.70
N GLN A 158 -5.42 -23.32 13.07
CA GLN A 158 -5.29 -22.55 14.30
C GLN A 158 -5.73 -21.08 14.11
N GLY A 159 -6.11 -20.70 12.90
CA GLY A 159 -6.51 -19.32 12.53
C GLY A 159 -5.35 -18.39 12.25
N LYS A 160 -4.11 -18.88 12.22
CA LYS A 160 -2.92 -18.11 11.88
C LYS A 160 -2.88 -17.91 10.38
N MET A 161 -2.73 -16.65 9.95
CA MET A 161 -2.66 -16.28 8.54
C MET A 161 -1.27 -16.57 7.96
N HIS A 162 -1.22 -16.81 6.65
CA HIS A 162 0.00 -17.06 5.90
C HIS A 162 -0.03 -16.28 4.58
N PHE A 163 0.62 -15.14 4.56
CA PHE A 163 0.84 -14.32 3.36
C PHE A 163 2.18 -13.59 3.45
N PRO A 164 2.80 -13.24 2.29
CA PRO A 164 4.12 -12.61 2.26
C PRO A 164 4.11 -11.20 2.85
N GLY A 165 5.28 -10.76 3.33
CA GLY A 165 5.47 -9.41 3.84
C GLY A 165 6.93 -8.95 3.76
N TYR A 166 7.22 -7.85 4.43
CA TYR A 166 8.59 -7.38 4.62
C TYR A 166 9.24 -8.10 5.81
N SER A 167 10.55 -8.35 5.74
CA SER A 167 11.31 -8.62 6.97
C SER A 167 11.68 -7.30 7.67
N ALA A 168 11.79 -7.31 8.99
CA ALA A 168 12.26 -6.15 9.75
C ALA A 168 13.65 -5.68 9.28
N ALA A 169 14.53 -6.61 8.91
CA ALA A 169 15.86 -6.30 8.40
C ALA A 169 15.81 -5.55 7.05
N ALA A 170 14.96 -5.97 6.11
CA ALA A 170 14.78 -5.27 4.84
C ALA A 170 14.12 -3.91 5.05
N ALA A 171 13.08 -3.83 5.89
CA ALA A 171 12.43 -2.57 6.24
C ALA A 171 13.43 -1.56 6.83
N LYS A 172 14.33 -2.00 7.72
CA LYS A 172 15.40 -1.15 8.27
C LYS A 172 16.31 -0.60 7.18
N VAL A 173 16.76 -1.42 6.24
CA VAL A 173 17.58 -0.96 5.10
C VAL A 173 16.82 0.09 4.29
N LEU A 174 15.53 -0.12 4.00
CA LEU A 174 14.71 0.85 3.26
C LEU A 174 14.52 2.17 4.04
N LEU A 175 14.35 2.13 5.35
CA LEU A 175 14.34 3.33 6.19
C LEU A 175 15.65 4.12 6.12
N GLU A 176 16.80 3.42 6.08
CA GLU A 176 18.13 4.04 5.89
C GLU A 176 18.31 4.67 4.48
N ARG A 177 17.44 4.34 3.52
CA ARG A 177 17.37 4.99 2.20
C ARG A 177 16.51 6.26 2.22
N GLY A 178 15.78 6.53 3.31
CA GLY A 178 14.93 7.70 3.44
C GLY A 178 13.61 7.59 2.68
N VAL A 179 13.04 6.39 2.58
CA VAL A 179 11.75 6.17 1.90
C VAL A 179 10.59 6.90 2.59
N SER A 180 9.58 7.29 1.83
CA SER A 180 8.37 7.97 2.34
C SER A 180 7.32 6.99 2.84
N GLY A 181 7.21 5.81 2.24
CA GLY A 181 6.23 4.78 2.58
C GLY A 181 6.64 3.40 2.09
N LEU A 182 6.09 2.35 2.71
CA LEU A 182 6.15 0.97 2.24
C LEU A 182 4.74 0.49 1.96
N GLY A 183 4.51 -0.23 0.87
CA GLY A 183 3.20 -0.76 0.49
C GLY A 183 3.27 -2.22 0.06
N SER A 184 2.14 -2.94 0.16
CA SER A 184 2.01 -4.32 -0.31
C SER A 184 0.62 -4.60 -0.88
N ASP A 185 0.56 -5.63 -1.72
CA ASP A 185 -0.68 -6.20 -2.23
C ASP A 185 -1.25 -7.31 -1.31
N THR A 186 -0.85 -7.30 -0.03
CA THR A 186 -1.28 -8.21 1.03
C THR A 186 -2.08 -7.49 2.12
N LEU A 187 -2.68 -8.25 3.04
CA LEU A 187 -3.51 -7.71 4.14
C LEU A 187 -2.68 -6.94 5.18
N SER A 188 -1.37 -7.14 5.22
CA SER A 188 -0.44 -6.46 6.13
C SER A 188 0.95 -6.31 5.50
N ALA A 189 1.71 -5.29 5.92
CA ALA A 189 3.12 -5.15 5.59
C ALA A 189 3.99 -6.18 6.31
N ASP A 190 3.63 -6.59 7.54
CA ASP A 190 4.20 -7.76 8.18
C ASP A 190 3.69 -9.05 7.52
N PRO A 191 4.45 -10.16 7.51
CA PRO A 191 3.97 -11.44 7.00
C PRO A 191 2.78 -11.96 7.83
N GLY A 192 1.87 -12.72 7.21
CA GLY A 192 0.62 -13.17 7.84
C GLY A 192 0.79 -13.96 9.13
N ASN A 193 1.92 -14.62 9.27
CA ASN A 193 2.27 -15.39 10.46
C ASN A 193 2.93 -14.57 11.58
N SER A 194 3.09 -13.26 11.42
CA SER A 194 3.62 -12.36 12.45
C SER A 194 2.58 -12.13 13.55
N GLY A 195 2.99 -12.31 14.81
CA GLY A 195 2.15 -12.03 15.98
C GLY A 195 2.55 -10.77 16.75
N ASP A 196 3.72 -10.21 16.43
CA ASP A 196 4.34 -9.08 17.13
C ASP A 196 4.58 -7.86 16.24
N PHE A 197 4.23 -7.92 14.97
CA PHE A 197 4.24 -6.82 13.99
C PHE A 197 5.54 -5.98 13.97
N PRO A 198 6.72 -6.60 13.83
CA PRO A 198 8.00 -5.90 13.92
C PRO A 198 8.19 -4.85 12.83
N VAL A 199 7.61 -5.05 11.63
CA VAL A 199 7.68 -4.08 10.53
C VAL A 199 6.84 -2.85 10.85
N HIS A 200 5.60 -3.02 11.34
CA HIS A 200 4.76 -1.91 11.78
C HIS A 200 5.46 -1.08 12.86
N HIS A 201 5.93 -1.73 13.93
CA HIS A 201 6.64 -1.02 15.00
C HIS A 201 7.84 -0.23 14.50
N LEU A 202 8.63 -0.83 13.62
CA LEU A 202 9.86 -0.21 13.08
C LEU A 202 9.54 0.95 12.15
N VAL A 203 8.67 0.74 11.16
CA VAL A 203 8.40 1.68 10.07
C VAL A 203 7.58 2.87 10.58
N LEU A 204 6.47 2.60 11.28
CA LEU A 204 5.62 3.64 11.85
C LEU A 204 6.37 4.40 12.95
N GLY A 205 7.20 3.69 13.74
CA GLY A 205 8.09 4.30 14.73
C GLY A 205 9.09 5.30 14.15
N ALA A 206 9.54 5.08 12.92
CA ALA A 206 10.41 5.98 12.17
C ALA A 206 9.66 7.15 11.49
N GLY A 207 8.32 7.23 11.60
CA GLY A 207 7.50 8.28 11.00
C GLY A 207 7.28 8.08 9.48
N VAL A 208 7.37 6.84 9.02
CA VAL A 208 7.08 6.40 7.66
C VAL A 208 5.73 5.66 7.69
N TYR A 209 4.87 5.86 6.68
CA TYR A 209 3.55 5.24 6.61
C TYR A 209 3.60 3.87 5.91
N LEU A 210 2.56 3.05 6.11
CA LEU A 210 2.35 1.81 5.39
C LEU A 210 1.14 1.94 4.44
N LEU A 211 1.11 1.14 3.38
CA LEU A 211 -0.01 0.98 2.46
C LEU A 211 -0.34 -0.50 2.37
N GLU A 212 -1.59 -0.85 2.60
CA GLU A 212 -2.03 -2.24 2.63
C GLU A 212 -3.18 -2.51 1.66
N ASN A 213 -3.31 -3.76 1.23
CA ASN A 213 -4.32 -4.16 0.27
C ASN A 213 -4.30 -3.34 -1.03
N LEU A 214 -3.12 -3.09 -1.59
CA LEU A 214 -3.03 -2.55 -2.94
C LEU A 214 -3.59 -3.56 -3.95
N THR A 215 -4.14 -3.08 -5.07
CA THR A 215 -4.63 -3.93 -6.16
C THR A 215 -3.47 -4.53 -6.95
N ASP A 216 -3.76 -5.14 -8.10
CA ASP A 216 -2.77 -5.77 -8.95
C ASP A 216 -1.64 -4.79 -9.34
N LEU A 217 -0.43 -5.11 -8.91
CA LEU A 217 0.79 -4.37 -9.18
C LEU A 217 1.52 -4.84 -10.46
N SER A 218 0.95 -5.76 -11.23
CA SER A 218 1.63 -6.43 -12.35
C SER A 218 2.10 -5.46 -13.44
N GLU A 219 1.34 -4.38 -13.66
CA GLU A 219 1.67 -3.36 -14.66
C GLU A 219 2.60 -2.25 -14.15
N VAL A 220 2.84 -2.18 -12.84
CA VAL A 220 3.76 -1.17 -12.27
C VAL A 220 5.20 -1.63 -12.51
N PRO A 221 6.04 -0.90 -13.26
CA PRO A 221 7.43 -1.30 -13.49
C PRO A 221 8.25 -1.23 -12.20
N GLU A 222 9.39 -1.96 -12.16
CA GLU A 222 10.29 -1.95 -11.00
C GLU A 222 10.84 -0.55 -10.68
N THR A 223 10.94 0.31 -11.71
CA THR A 223 11.37 1.71 -11.64
C THR A 223 10.57 2.55 -12.64
N ALA A 224 10.82 3.86 -12.67
CA ALA A 224 10.24 4.81 -13.64
C ALA A 224 8.74 5.11 -13.51
N ALA A 225 8.04 4.54 -12.54
CA ALA A 225 6.71 5.00 -12.17
C ALA A 225 6.77 6.05 -11.05
N PHE A 226 5.71 6.84 -10.92
CA PHE A 226 5.56 7.80 -9.83
C PHE A 226 4.22 7.56 -9.14
N LEU A 227 4.23 7.57 -7.80
CA LEU A 227 3.02 7.32 -7.01
C LEU A 227 2.44 8.61 -6.45
N VAL A 228 1.11 8.67 -6.49
CA VAL A 228 0.29 9.63 -5.80
C VAL A 228 -0.57 8.88 -4.78
N VAL A 229 -0.39 9.16 -3.50
CA VAL A 229 -1.09 8.54 -2.39
C VAL A 229 -2.06 9.56 -1.81
N ALA A 230 -3.36 9.28 -1.88
CA ALA A 230 -4.41 10.24 -1.50
C ALA A 230 -5.30 9.66 -0.38
N PRO A 231 -4.83 9.62 0.88
CA PRO A 231 -5.63 9.15 2.00
C PRO A 231 -6.74 10.15 2.34
N ILE A 232 -7.81 9.67 2.95
CA ILE A 232 -8.76 10.54 3.63
C ILE A 232 -8.02 11.35 4.70
N LYS A 233 -8.25 12.66 4.76
CA LYS A 233 -7.63 13.53 5.76
C LYS A 233 -8.50 13.58 7.02
N LEU A 234 -8.48 12.52 7.80
CA LEU A 234 -9.26 12.37 9.03
C LEU A 234 -8.46 12.93 10.21
N GLU A 235 -8.98 13.97 10.87
CA GLU A 235 -8.33 14.56 12.05
C GLU A 235 -8.18 13.54 13.16
N GLY A 236 -6.95 13.35 13.62
CA GLY A 236 -6.63 12.39 14.68
C GLY A 236 -6.66 10.92 14.26
N GLY A 237 -6.89 10.61 12.97
CA GLY A 237 -6.99 9.24 12.48
C GLY A 237 -5.69 8.47 12.56
N SER A 238 -5.78 7.20 12.95
CA SER A 238 -4.66 6.25 12.99
C SER A 238 -4.27 5.76 11.59
N GLY A 239 -5.16 5.93 10.63
CA GLY A 239 -5.03 5.58 9.23
C GLY A 239 -6.28 6.02 8.47
N GLY A 240 -6.46 5.48 7.30
CA GLY A 240 -7.69 5.72 6.55
C GLY A 240 -7.66 5.15 5.14
N PRO A 241 -8.85 4.95 4.55
CA PRO A 241 -8.93 4.53 3.17
C PRO A 241 -8.17 5.49 2.28
N VAL A 242 -7.48 4.93 1.31
CA VAL A 242 -6.59 5.68 0.42
C VAL A 242 -6.87 5.34 -1.03
N ARG A 243 -6.75 6.33 -1.89
CA ARG A 243 -6.65 6.10 -3.32
C ARG A 243 -5.21 6.27 -3.75
N VAL A 244 -4.64 5.22 -4.34
CA VAL A 244 -3.24 5.20 -4.79
C VAL A 244 -3.22 5.14 -6.30
N PHE A 245 -2.54 6.11 -6.92
CA PHE A 245 -2.37 6.14 -8.36
C PHE A 245 -0.90 5.91 -8.72
N ALA A 246 -0.66 5.06 -9.72
CA ALA A 246 0.64 4.96 -10.36
C ALA A 246 0.60 5.68 -11.71
N LEU A 247 1.49 6.65 -11.88
CA LEU A 247 1.74 7.35 -13.13
C LEU A 247 2.86 6.62 -13.84
N LEU A 248 2.60 6.14 -15.06
CA LEU A 248 3.53 5.37 -15.88
C LEU A 248 3.95 6.19 -17.11
N PRO A 249 5.23 6.08 -17.53
CA PRO A 249 5.70 6.73 -18.75
C PRO A 249 5.03 6.18 -20.00
#